data_06410fccb6d0c07039cc0e597f76a383
#
_entry.id   06410fccb6d0c07039cc0e597f76a383
#
_cell.length_a   1.000
_cell.length_b   1.000
_cell.length_c   1.000
_cell.angle_alpha   90.00
_cell.angle_beta   90.00
_cell.angle_gamma   90.00
#
_symmetry.space_group_name_H-M   'P 1'
#
loop_
_entity.id
_entity.type
_entity.pdbx_description
1 polymer ?
#
loop_
_entity_poly.entity_id
_entity_poly.type
_entity_poly.pdbx_seq_one_letter_code
_entity_poly.pdbx_strand_id
1 'polypeptide(L)'
;MPSQSPPNSAVQAALEGDVRAAPVSYTITELAQEFEITPRAIRFYEDLGLLQPRREGRHRIYSHRDRTRLKLTLRGKRLGLPLQDIKQLVDMYETGTDTRPQLEAFIQVLQAHRRALAQQLDDIRVTLAEIDEHESRCRQLLEKSLSGGEVD
;
A
#
# COMPACT_ATOMS: atom_id res chain seq x y z
N MET A 1 25.21 -20.46 -28.96
CA MET A 1 24.47 -19.20 -28.94
C MET A 1 23.42 -19.32 -27.86
N PRO A 2 23.59 -18.73 -26.69
CA PRO A 2 22.54 -18.73 -25.69
C PRO A 2 21.45 -17.73 -26.07
N SER A 3 20.24 -18.24 -26.17
CA SER A 3 19.02 -17.48 -26.37
C SER A 3 18.84 -16.53 -25.17
N GLN A 4 19.01 -15.24 -25.41
CA GLN A 4 18.64 -14.24 -24.44
C GLN A 4 17.11 -14.13 -24.43
N SER A 5 16.51 -14.70 -23.40
CA SER A 5 15.13 -14.37 -23.05
C SER A 5 15.10 -12.92 -22.57
N PRO A 6 14.17 -12.09 -23.05
CA PRO A 6 14.06 -10.71 -22.58
C PRO A 6 13.60 -10.72 -21.12
N PRO A 7 14.37 -10.17 -20.22
CA PRO A 7 13.93 -10.03 -18.83
C PRO A 7 12.89 -8.91 -18.75
N ASN A 8 11.91 -9.11 -17.93
CA ASN A 8 11.05 -8.05 -17.41
C ASN A 8 9.66 -7.83 -18.02
N SER A 9 9.24 -8.54 -19.04
CA SER A 9 7.91 -8.32 -19.64
C SER A 9 6.77 -8.76 -18.74
N ALA A 10 6.90 -9.85 -18.00
CA ALA A 10 5.82 -10.41 -17.20
C ALA A 10 5.62 -9.69 -15.86
N VAL A 11 6.72 -9.26 -15.21
CA VAL A 11 6.64 -8.48 -13.96
C VAL A 11 6.20 -7.06 -14.27
N GLN A 12 6.69 -6.51 -15.37
CA GLN A 12 6.29 -5.21 -15.88
C GLN A 12 4.81 -5.21 -16.28
N ALA A 13 4.33 -6.24 -16.99
CA ALA A 13 2.93 -6.38 -17.35
C ALA A 13 2.00 -6.62 -16.14
N ALA A 14 2.47 -7.29 -15.12
CA ALA A 14 1.72 -7.46 -13.87
C ALA A 14 1.62 -6.16 -13.04
N LEU A 15 2.60 -5.27 -13.21
CA LEU A 15 2.68 -3.98 -12.52
C LEU A 15 2.11 -2.82 -13.36
N GLU A 16 2.17 -2.92 -14.68
CA GLU A 16 1.71 -1.91 -15.65
C GLU A 16 0.43 -2.39 -16.33
N GLY A 17 -0.69 -2.27 -15.70
CA GLY A 17 -1.95 -2.38 -16.44
C GLY A 17 -2.08 -1.22 -17.43
N ASP A 18 -2.05 -1.54 -18.73
CA ASP A 18 -2.35 -0.67 -19.88
C ASP A 18 -1.30 0.38 -20.27
N VAL A 19 -0.45 0.02 -21.23
CA VAL A 19 0.48 0.94 -21.90
C VAL A 19 -0.21 1.60 -23.10
N ARG A 20 -0.97 2.64 -22.86
CA ARG A 20 -1.22 3.64 -23.90
C ARG A 20 -0.07 4.62 -23.92
N ALA A 21 0.35 5.06 -25.13
CA ALA A 21 1.40 6.07 -25.31
C ALA A 21 1.14 7.27 -24.38
N ALA A 22 1.82 7.29 -23.23
CA ALA A 22 1.65 8.30 -22.22
C ALA A 22 2.48 9.54 -22.55
N PRO A 23 2.03 10.77 -22.23
CA PRO A 23 2.83 11.97 -22.37
C PRO A 23 4.14 11.83 -21.59
N VAL A 24 5.23 12.42 -22.10
CA VAL A 24 6.58 12.34 -21.54
C VAL A 24 6.70 13.03 -20.17
N SER A 25 5.76 13.92 -19.85
CA SER A 25 5.76 14.68 -18.62
C SER A 25 4.35 14.93 -18.08
N TYR A 26 4.27 15.14 -16.77
CA TYR A 26 3.03 15.35 -16.04
C TYR A 26 3.15 16.51 -15.07
N THR A 27 2.06 17.26 -14.91
CA THR A 27 1.92 18.22 -13.82
C THR A 27 1.46 17.53 -12.53
N ILE A 28 1.63 18.20 -11.39
CA ILE A 28 1.12 17.69 -10.11
C ILE A 28 -0.41 17.56 -10.14
N THR A 29 -1.10 18.47 -10.80
CA THR A 29 -2.56 18.44 -10.94
C THR A 29 -3.02 17.24 -11.75
N GLU A 30 -2.34 16.93 -12.86
CA GLU A 30 -2.64 15.76 -13.70
C GLU A 30 -2.47 14.46 -12.92
N LEU A 31 -1.36 14.31 -12.17
CA LEU A 31 -1.13 13.13 -11.35
C LEU A 31 -2.12 13.02 -10.19
N ALA A 32 -2.45 14.13 -9.55
CA ALA A 32 -3.43 14.16 -8.47
C ALA A 32 -4.82 13.72 -8.96
N GLN A 33 -5.23 14.17 -10.14
CA GLN A 33 -6.50 13.76 -10.76
C GLN A 33 -6.48 12.30 -11.19
N GLU A 34 -5.42 11.86 -11.86
CA GLU A 34 -5.29 10.48 -12.34
C GLU A 34 -5.38 9.45 -11.21
N PHE A 35 -4.69 9.70 -10.11
CA PHE A 35 -4.61 8.78 -8.98
C PHE A 35 -5.60 9.07 -7.85
N GLU A 36 -6.44 10.08 -8.02
CA GLU A 36 -7.45 10.48 -7.03
C GLU A 36 -6.85 10.76 -5.64
N ILE A 37 -5.71 11.43 -5.64
CA ILE A 37 -4.99 11.86 -4.43
C ILE A 37 -4.78 13.38 -4.44
N THR A 38 -4.41 13.93 -3.29
CA THR A 38 -4.16 15.36 -3.16
C THR A 38 -2.75 15.72 -3.63
N PRO A 39 -2.55 16.94 -4.17
CA PRO A 39 -1.21 17.45 -4.45
C PRO A 39 -0.29 17.43 -3.21
N ARG A 40 -0.86 17.61 -2.02
CA ARG A 40 -0.12 17.51 -0.76
C ARG A 40 0.46 16.11 -0.54
N ALA A 41 -0.29 15.06 -0.85
CA ALA A 41 0.20 13.68 -0.77
C ALA A 41 1.36 13.45 -1.73
N ILE A 42 1.29 13.98 -2.96
CA ILE A 42 2.36 13.87 -3.95
C ILE A 42 3.63 14.57 -3.45
N ARG A 43 3.53 15.78 -2.88
CA ARG A 43 4.66 16.49 -2.29
C ARG A 43 5.28 15.73 -1.12
N PHE A 44 4.45 15.08 -0.31
CA PHE A 44 4.91 14.21 0.76
C PHE A 44 5.77 13.04 0.24
N TYR A 45 5.35 12.39 -0.84
CA TYR A 45 6.15 11.34 -1.47
C TYR A 45 7.44 11.86 -2.11
N GLU A 46 7.42 13.08 -2.64
CA GLU A 46 8.62 13.79 -3.08
C GLU A 46 9.60 14.01 -1.91
N ASP A 47 9.11 14.50 -0.78
CA ASP A 47 9.92 14.72 0.43
C ASP A 47 10.55 13.43 0.95
N LEU A 48 9.88 12.30 0.78
CA LEU A 48 10.42 10.98 1.14
C LEU A 48 11.41 10.41 0.11
N GLY A 49 11.64 11.11 -1.00
CA GLY A 49 12.54 10.65 -2.06
C GLY A 49 11.92 9.57 -2.97
N LEU A 50 10.61 9.36 -2.91
CA LEU A 50 9.90 8.44 -3.81
C LEU A 50 9.74 9.02 -5.22
N LEU A 51 9.63 10.32 -5.33
CA LEU A 51 9.50 11.06 -6.57
C LEU A 51 10.60 12.12 -6.66
N GLN A 52 11.09 12.39 -7.86
CA GLN A 52 12.11 13.39 -8.13
C GLN A 52 11.72 14.26 -9.33
N PRO A 53 10.72 15.14 -9.17
CA PRO A 53 10.30 16.01 -10.26
C PRO A 53 11.38 17.02 -10.58
N ARG A 54 11.45 17.41 -11.87
CA ARG A 54 12.21 18.56 -12.32
C ARG A 54 11.42 19.82 -12.01
N ARG A 55 12.10 20.90 -11.70
CA ARG A 55 11.48 22.20 -11.53
C ARG A 55 11.68 23.08 -12.77
N GLU A 56 10.58 23.61 -13.29
CA GLU A 56 10.56 24.69 -14.29
C GLU A 56 9.89 25.93 -13.67
N GLY A 57 10.70 26.86 -13.20
CA GLY A 57 10.22 28.00 -12.44
C GLY A 57 9.54 27.57 -11.13
N ARG A 58 8.26 27.87 -11.00
CA ARG A 58 7.43 27.49 -9.85
C ARG A 58 6.73 26.14 -10.01
N HIS A 59 6.83 25.53 -11.19
CA HIS A 59 6.11 24.31 -11.54
C HIS A 59 6.99 23.07 -11.36
N ARG A 60 6.39 22.02 -10.83
CA ARG A 60 6.95 20.67 -10.78
C ARG A 60 6.58 19.91 -12.04
N ILE A 61 7.58 19.34 -12.69
CA ILE A 61 7.40 18.49 -13.88
C ILE A 61 7.80 17.07 -13.52
N TYR A 62 6.84 16.17 -13.53
CA TYR A 62 7.03 14.77 -13.22
C TYR A 62 7.26 13.97 -14.50
N SER A 63 8.23 13.07 -14.47
CA SER A 63 8.54 12.18 -15.58
C SER A 63 7.60 10.97 -15.60
N HIS A 64 7.64 10.21 -16.70
CA HIS A 64 6.98 8.91 -16.76
C HIS A 64 7.48 7.95 -15.66
N ARG A 65 8.77 8.02 -15.34
CA ARG A 65 9.38 7.30 -14.22
C ARG A 65 8.73 7.68 -12.89
N ASP A 66 8.54 8.96 -12.62
CA ASP A 66 7.85 9.43 -11.40
C ASP A 66 6.41 8.91 -11.34
N ARG A 67 5.70 8.93 -12.45
CA ARG A 67 4.33 8.39 -12.54
C ARG A 67 4.29 6.91 -12.19
N THR A 68 5.20 6.12 -12.73
CA THR A 68 5.30 4.68 -12.42
C THR A 68 5.62 4.45 -10.95
N ARG A 69 6.58 5.19 -10.41
CA ARG A 69 6.93 5.14 -8.99
C ARG A 69 5.75 5.52 -8.08
N LEU A 70 4.99 6.53 -8.44
CA LEU A 70 3.78 6.91 -7.72
C LEU A 70 2.73 5.80 -7.76
N LYS A 71 2.49 5.20 -8.91
CA LYS A 71 1.58 4.07 -9.07
C LYS A 71 1.95 2.89 -8.16
N LEU A 72 3.24 2.52 -8.13
CA LEU A 72 3.76 1.45 -7.27
C LEU A 72 3.64 1.81 -5.78
N THR A 73 3.94 3.05 -5.42
CA THR A 73 3.81 3.56 -4.06
C THR A 73 2.37 3.45 -3.55
N LEU A 74 1.41 3.90 -4.35
CA LEU A 74 -0.01 3.84 -4.00
C LEU A 74 -0.52 2.41 -3.90
N ARG A 75 -0.03 1.51 -4.75
CA ARG A 75 -0.33 0.08 -4.66
C ARG A 75 0.19 -0.53 -3.37
N GLY A 76 1.42 -0.23 -2.99
CA GLY A 76 1.99 -0.68 -1.72
C GLY A 76 1.23 -0.14 -0.51
N LYS A 77 0.82 1.12 -0.54
CA LYS A 77 -0.05 1.71 0.50
C LYS A 77 -1.39 1.01 0.62
N ARG A 78 -2.00 0.65 -0.49
CA ARG A 78 -3.27 -0.10 -0.50
C ARG A 78 -3.14 -1.45 0.17
N LEU A 79 -1.99 -2.11 0.02
CA LEU A 79 -1.66 -3.35 0.71
C LEU A 79 -1.33 -3.16 2.19
N GLY A 80 -1.21 -1.92 2.66
CA GLY A 80 -0.86 -1.61 4.03
C GLY A 80 0.63 -1.76 4.35
N LEU A 81 1.50 -1.78 3.34
CA LEU A 81 2.95 -1.84 3.57
C LEU A 81 3.45 -0.52 4.19
N PRO A 82 4.41 -0.58 5.11
CA PRO A 82 5.10 0.61 5.61
C PRO A 82 5.78 1.36 4.46
N LEU A 83 5.77 2.70 4.51
CA LEU A 83 6.37 3.54 3.47
C LEU A 83 7.85 3.27 3.24
N GLN A 84 8.58 2.90 4.28
CA GLN A 84 9.99 2.54 4.20
C GLN A 84 10.21 1.28 3.36
N ASP A 85 9.36 0.27 3.52
CA ASP A 85 9.40 -0.96 2.72
C ASP A 85 9.00 -0.66 1.27
N ILE A 86 7.98 0.17 1.07
CA ILE A 86 7.54 0.61 -0.26
C ILE A 86 8.69 1.32 -0.98
N LYS A 87 9.38 2.24 -0.32
CA LYS A 87 10.52 2.96 -0.89
C LYS A 87 11.63 2.01 -1.32
N GLN A 88 11.97 1.07 -0.47
CA GLN A 88 12.97 0.06 -0.77
C GLN A 88 12.60 -0.76 -2.02
N LEU A 89 11.35 -1.20 -2.12
CA LEU A 89 10.85 -1.96 -3.26
C LEU A 89 10.82 -1.14 -4.55
N VAL A 90 10.38 0.11 -4.47
CA VAL A 90 10.32 1.03 -5.62
C VAL A 90 11.73 1.36 -6.13
N ASP A 91 12.68 1.60 -5.22
CA ASP A 91 14.08 1.85 -5.58
C ASP A 91 14.74 0.62 -6.22
N MET A 92 14.42 -0.58 -5.76
CA MET A 92 14.90 -1.83 -6.35
C MET A 92 14.37 -2.06 -7.75
N TYR A 93 13.14 -1.66 -8.03
CA TYR A 93 12.51 -1.80 -9.36
C TYR A 93 13.32 -1.10 -10.46
N GLU A 94 14.00 -0.02 -10.15
CA GLU A 94 14.73 0.80 -11.12
C GLU A 94 16.13 0.29 -11.45
N THR A 95 16.74 -0.50 -10.57
CA THR A 95 18.10 -1.00 -10.81
C THR A 95 18.19 -2.09 -11.87
N GLY A 96 17.08 -2.67 -12.29
CA GLY A 96 16.82 -3.38 -13.54
C GLY A 96 17.74 -4.54 -13.94
N THR A 97 18.73 -4.89 -13.13
CA THR A 97 19.81 -5.81 -13.56
C THR A 97 19.54 -7.27 -13.22
N ASP A 98 18.68 -7.55 -12.22
CA ASP A 98 18.33 -8.93 -11.89
C ASP A 98 16.95 -8.98 -11.22
N THR A 99 15.98 -9.47 -11.95
CA THR A 99 14.58 -9.56 -11.49
C THR A 99 14.36 -10.58 -10.40
N ARG A 100 15.17 -11.64 -10.35
CA ARG A 100 15.01 -12.73 -9.39
C ARG A 100 15.26 -12.30 -7.94
N PRO A 101 16.40 -11.66 -7.59
CA PRO A 101 16.61 -11.16 -6.23
C PRO A 101 15.56 -10.14 -5.80
N GLN A 102 15.07 -9.31 -6.71
CA GLN A 102 14.00 -8.35 -6.43
C GLN A 102 12.69 -9.05 -6.06
N LEU A 103 12.31 -10.07 -6.83
CA LEU A 103 11.10 -10.85 -6.55
C LEU A 103 11.24 -11.62 -5.23
N GLU A 104 12.38 -12.21 -4.95
CA GLU A 104 12.65 -12.91 -3.69
C GLU A 104 12.55 -11.95 -2.50
N ALA A 105 13.13 -10.75 -2.60
CA ALA A 105 13.04 -9.72 -1.58
C ALA A 105 11.58 -9.24 -1.38
N PHE A 106 10.84 -9.08 -2.47
CA PHE A 106 9.42 -8.70 -2.41
C PHE A 106 8.57 -9.77 -1.75
N ILE A 107 8.78 -11.03 -2.09
CA ILE A 107 8.09 -12.16 -1.44
C ILE A 107 8.34 -12.15 0.06
N GLN A 108 9.56 -11.92 0.52
CA GLN A 108 9.89 -11.85 1.94
C GLN A 108 9.14 -10.71 2.65
N VAL A 109 9.08 -9.52 2.05
CA VAL A 109 8.32 -8.38 2.59
C VAL A 109 6.83 -8.71 2.69
N LEU A 110 6.25 -9.29 1.63
CA LEU A 110 4.85 -9.69 1.62
C LEU A 110 4.54 -10.77 2.66
N GLN A 111 5.41 -11.75 2.83
CA GLN A 111 5.26 -12.80 3.83
C GLN A 111 5.34 -12.25 5.25
N ALA A 112 6.28 -11.35 5.54
CA ALA A 112 6.39 -10.69 6.82
C ALA A 112 5.14 -9.86 7.13
N HIS A 113 4.63 -9.13 6.16
CA HIS A 113 3.41 -8.33 6.32
C HIS A 113 2.18 -9.22 6.52
N ARG A 114 2.07 -10.33 5.79
CA ARG A 114 1.00 -11.32 5.98
C ARG A 114 1.00 -11.87 7.40
N ARG A 115 2.18 -12.24 7.94
CA ARG A 115 2.29 -12.73 9.33
C ARG A 115 1.85 -11.69 10.34
N ALA A 116 2.23 -10.43 10.15
CA ALA A 116 1.82 -9.35 11.02
C ALA A 116 0.30 -9.14 11.01
N LEU A 117 -0.32 -9.15 9.83
CA LEU A 117 -1.77 -9.04 9.69
C LEU A 117 -2.51 -10.24 10.28
N ALA A 118 -1.99 -11.45 10.11
CA ALA A 118 -2.56 -12.66 10.72
C ALA A 118 -2.54 -12.57 12.24
N GLN A 119 -1.46 -12.08 12.83
CA GLN A 119 -1.36 -11.86 14.27
C GLN A 119 -2.37 -10.79 14.74
N GLN A 120 -2.49 -9.68 14.03
CA GLN A 120 -3.48 -8.65 14.35
C GLN A 120 -4.91 -9.20 14.27
N LEU A 121 -5.20 -10.04 13.28
CA LEU A 121 -6.50 -10.67 13.14
C LEU A 121 -6.81 -11.57 14.35
N ASP A 122 -5.85 -12.37 14.82
CA ASP A 122 -6.02 -13.21 16.00
C ASP A 122 -6.24 -12.35 17.25
N ASP A 123 -5.50 -11.29 17.44
CA ASP A 123 -5.67 -10.35 18.55
C ASP A 123 -7.06 -9.70 18.55
N ILE A 124 -7.55 -9.31 17.37
CA ILE A 124 -8.90 -8.75 17.20
C ILE A 124 -9.96 -9.81 17.55
N ARG A 125 -9.79 -11.05 17.13
CA ARG A 125 -10.73 -12.14 17.45
C ARG A 125 -10.82 -12.39 18.95
N VAL A 126 -9.69 -12.38 19.64
CA VAL A 126 -9.64 -12.51 21.10
C VAL A 126 -10.40 -11.35 21.76
N THR A 127 -10.12 -10.12 21.34
CA THR A 127 -10.81 -8.94 21.88
C THR A 127 -12.31 -8.98 21.65
N LEU A 128 -12.76 -9.38 20.47
CA LEU A 128 -14.18 -9.54 20.17
C LEU A 128 -14.85 -10.58 21.08
N ALA A 129 -14.19 -11.71 21.30
CA ALA A 129 -14.69 -12.74 22.20
C ALA A 129 -14.86 -12.24 23.65
N GLU A 130 -13.90 -11.44 24.13
CA GLU A 130 -13.97 -10.81 25.45
C GLU A 130 -15.13 -9.82 25.54
N ILE A 131 -15.33 -9.00 24.50
CA ILE A 131 -16.46 -8.06 24.42
C ILE A 131 -17.78 -8.82 24.46
N ASP A 132 -17.93 -9.87 23.67
CA ASP A 132 -19.13 -10.70 23.63
C ASP A 132 -19.45 -11.31 25.00
N GLU A 133 -18.44 -11.78 25.71
CA GLU A 133 -18.58 -12.32 27.07
C GLU A 133 -19.07 -11.25 28.06
N HIS A 134 -18.45 -10.07 28.04
CA HIS A 134 -18.85 -8.95 28.89
C HIS A 134 -20.26 -8.45 28.56
N GLU A 135 -20.61 -8.33 27.29
CA GLU A 135 -21.95 -7.97 26.84
C GLU A 135 -23.00 -8.97 27.34
N SER A 136 -22.73 -10.26 27.20
CA SER A 136 -23.61 -11.32 27.69
C SER A 136 -23.82 -11.25 29.20
N ARG A 137 -22.75 -11.00 29.95
CA ARG A 137 -22.84 -10.80 31.41
C ARG A 137 -23.67 -9.61 31.79
N CYS A 138 -23.52 -8.49 31.11
CA CYS A 138 -24.34 -7.29 31.34
C CYS A 138 -25.80 -7.55 31.07
N ARG A 139 -26.13 -8.26 29.98
CA ARG A 139 -27.54 -8.62 29.67
C ARG A 139 -28.14 -9.50 30.73
N GLN A 140 -27.43 -10.49 31.24
CA GLN A 140 -27.89 -11.36 32.33
C GLN A 140 -28.15 -10.57 33.62
N LEU A 141 -27.28 -9.61 33.94
CA LEU A 141 -27.47 -8.75 35.11
C LEU A 141 -28.72 -7.83 34.96
N LEU A 142 -28.91 -7.29 33.76
CA LEU A 142 -30.13 -6.49 33.47
C LEU A 142 -31.41 -7.31 33.61
N GLU A 143 -31.43 -8.53 33.08
CA GLU A 143 -32.60 -9.43 33.21
C GLU A 143 -32.90 -9.76 34.68
N LYS A 144 -31.85 -10.05 35.47
CA LYS A 144 -32.02 -10.28 36.91
C LYS A 144 -32.53 -9.06 37.67
N SER A 145 -32.08 -7.86 37.28
CA SER A 145 -32.57 -6.63 37.90
C SER A 145 -34.03 -6.33 37.57
N LEU A 146 -34.49 -6.70 36.38
CA LEU A 146 -35.87 -6.54 35.96
C LEU A 146 -36.80 -7.57 36.64
N SER A 147 -36.31 -8.82 36.82
CA SER A 147 -37.10 -9.88 37.49
C SER A 147 -37.07 -9.78 39.01
N GLY A 148 -36.12 -9.06 39.61
CA GLY A 148 -36.04 -8.80 41.05
C GLY A 148 -36.85 -7.58 41.54
N GLY A 149 -37.51 -6.83 40.63
CA GLY A 149 -38.34 -5.66 40.93
C GLY A 149 -39.84 -5.96 41.17
N GLU A 150 -40.26 -7.21 41.08
CA GLU A 150 -41.64 -7.63 41.38
C GLU A 150 -41.67 -8.39 42.72
N VAL A 151 -41.44 -7.66 43.79
CA VAL A 151 -41.88 -8.09 45.13
C VAL A 151 -42.42 -6.86 45.86
N ASP A 152 -43.78 -6.78 45.89
CA ASP A 152 -44.62 -5.84 46.65
C ASP A 152 -44.46 -4.34 46.38
#